data_9a89fd42e009b89153c8d163da499cce
#
_entry.id   9a89fd42e009b89153c8d163da499cce
#
_cell.length_a   1.000
_cell.length_b   1.000
_cell.length_c   1.000
_cell.angle_alpha   90.00
_cell.angle_beta   90.00
_cell.angle_gamma   90.00
#
_symmetry.space_group_name_H-M   'P 1'
#
loop_
_entity.id
_entity.type
_entity.pdbx_description
1 polymer ?
#
loop_
_entity_poly.entity_id
_entity_poly.type
_entity_poly.pdbx_seq_one_letter_code
_entity_poly.pdbx_strand_id
1 'polypeptide(L)'
;VDIFFRVIIYRSTMIIPEVTFKTRVGDNEILGGACAIGGEWKNITTNELFKNKKIVLFSLPGAFTPTCSSQQLPGYEIKYEELKKYVDEVYCLSVNDAFVMNAWFRDQNISKVKPIGDGEGLFTKGMGMLVNKPKQGFGMRSWRYSAYIENCKVLKIFSEEGKNNESNDKDHLKISDVDTMLNYLKNNSI
;
A
#
# COMPACT_ATOMS: atom_id res chain seq x y z
N VAL A 1 -36.72 -35.30 -7.59
CA VAL A 1 -35.55 -34.91 -8.41
C VAL A 1 -35.26 -33.46 -8.06
N ASP A 2 -34.42 -33.23 -7.04
CA ASP A 2 -34.03 -31.90 -6.61
C ASP A 2 -32.87 -31.40 -7.47
N ILE A 3 -33.18 -30.41 -8.30
CA ILE A 3 -32.16 -29.69 -9.07
C ILE A 3 -31.62 -28.59 -8.14
N PHE A 4 -30.47 -28.85 -7.52
CA PHE A 4 -29.69 -27.81 -6.79
C PHE A 4 -29.16 -26.79 -7.81
N PHE A 5 -29.80 -25.66 -7.93
CA PHE A 5 -29.22 -24.48 -8.56
C PHE A 5 -28.05 -23.98 -7.70
N ARG A 6 -26.82 -24.34 -8.06
CA ARG A 6 -25.62 -23.65 -7.57
C ARG A 6 -25.66 -22.22 -8.12
N VAL A 7 -26.06 -21.28 -7.30
CA VAL A 7 -25.87 -19.86 -7.59
C VAL A 7 -24.36 -19.60 -7.57
N ILE A 8 -23.76 -19.56 -8.76
CA ILE A 8 -22.39 -19.09 -8.92
C ILE A 8 -22.41 -17.59 -8.73
N ILE A 9 -22.12 -17.14 -7.51
CA ILE A 9 -21.89 -15.72 -7.24
C ILE A 9 -20.56 -15.38 -7.91
N TYR A 10 -20.60 -14.79 -9.09
CA TYR A 10 -19.45 -14.14 -9.70
C TYR A 10 -19.09 -12.94 -8.81
N ARG A 11 -18.20 -13.16 -7.84
CA ARG A 11 -17.47 -12.03 -7.22
C ARG A 11 -16.60 -11.46 -8.31
N SER A 12 -16.97 -10.30 -8.85
CA SER A 12 -16.10 -9.50 -9.71
C SER A 12 -14.79 -9.24 -8.97
N THR A 13 -13.77 -10.02 -9.27
CA THR A 13 -12.44 -9.83 -8.70
C THR A 13 -11.79 -8.66 -9.43
N MET A 14 -11.55 -7.58 -8.71
CA MET A 14 -10.82 -6.42 -9.22
C MET A 14 -9.40 -6.85 -9.59
N ILE A 15 -8.96 -6.55 -10.81
CA ILE A 15 -7.58 -6.70 -11.23
C ILE A 15 -6.86 -5.39 -10.89
N ILE A 16 -5.63 -5.47 -10.36
CA ILE A 16 -4.83 -4.28 -10.08
C ILE A 16 -4.51 -3.51 -11.38
N PRO A 17 -4.38 -2.17 -11.30
CA PRO A 17 -3.99 -1.36 -12.45
C PRO A 17 -2.62 -1.74 -13.01
N GLU A 18 -2.45 -1.75 -14.31
CA GLU A 18 -1.15 -1.88 -14.96
C GLU A 18 -0.46 -0.51 -14.96
N VAL A 19 0.60 -0.37 -14.17
CA VAL A 19 1.42 0.84 -14.12
C VAL A 19 2.90 0.48 -14.02
N THR A 20 3.75 1.43 -14.39
CA THR A 20 5.20 1.37 -14.20
C THR A 20 5.59 2.40 -13.16
N PHE A 21 6.04 1.94 -12.01
CA PHE A 21 6.56 2.82 -10.96
C PHE A 21 7.98 3.26 -11.27
N LYS A 22 8.30 4.50 -10.96
CA LYS A 22 9.65 5.03 -10.94
C LYS A 22 10.24 4.86 -9.55
N THR A 23 11.18 3.96 -9.40
CA THR A 23 11.86 3.72 -8.12
C THR A 23 13.33 4.05 -8.21
N ARG A 24 14.00 4.16 -7.07
CA ARG A 24 15.43 4.41 -6.99
C ARG A 24 16.11 3.30 -6.20
N VAL A 25 17.28 2.92 -6.66
CA VAL A 25 18.15 1.91 -6.01
C VAL A 25 19.52 2.51 -5.75
N GLY A 26 20.18 2.10 -4.67
CA GLY A 26 21.53 2.58 -4.32
C GLY A 26 21.59 3.97 -3.69
N ASP A 27 20.45 4.51 -3.20
CA ASP A 27 20.38 5.79 -2.48
C ASP A 27 21.01 5.74 -1.07
N ASN A 28 22.03 4.92 -0.86
CA ASN A 28 22.54 4.60 0.48
C ASN A 28 23.59 5.58 0.99
N GLU A 29 24.10 6.49 0.17
CA GLU A 29 25.09 7.46 0.58
C GLU A 29 24.46 8.82 0.92
N ILE A 30 24.34 9.09 2.21
CA ILE A 30 23.98 10.41 2.71
C ILE A 30 25.29 11.15 3.03
N LEU A 31 25.72 12.03 2.13
CA LEU A 31 26.82 12.94 2.40
C LEU A 31 26.26 14.21 3.09
N GLY A 32 26.34 14.23 4.44
CA GLY A 32 26.17 15.45 5.23
C GLY A 32 24.81 16.14 5.18
N GLY A 33 23.71 15.46 4.85
CA GLY A 33 22.40 16.09 4.76
C GLY A 33 21.25 15.13 4.43
N ALA A 34 20.05 15.68 4.31
CA ALA A 34 18.82 14.91 4.03
C ALA A 34 18.75 14.35 2.59
N CYS A 35 19.60 14.80 1.68
CA CYS A 35 19.58 14.39 0.28
C CYS A 35 20.48 13.17 0.06
N ALA A 36 19.90 12.11 -0.51
CA ALA A 36 20.69 10.99 -1.03
C ALA A 36 21.46 11.43 -2.27
N ILE A 37 22.76 11.26 -2.24
CA ILE A 37 23.65 11.49 -3.40
C ILE A 37 23.97 10.12 -4.00
N GLY A 38 23.77 9.98 -5.31
CA GLY A 38 23.99 8.72 -6.03
C GLY A 38 22.68 8.00 -6.33
N GLY A 39 22.76 6.69 -6.51
CA GLY A 39 21.63 5.85 -6.88
C GLY A 39 21.17 6.00 -8.34
N GLU A 40 20.37 5.06 -8.78
CA GLU A 40 19.88 4.98 -10.16
C GLU A 40 18.35 4.89 -10.19
N TRP A 41 17.76 5.46 -11.24
CA TRP A 41 16.36 5.27 -11.54
C TRP A 41 16.12 3.88 -12.10
N LYS A 42 15.13 3.21 -11.58
CA LYS A 42 14.65 1.92 -12.07
C LYS A 42 13.15 1.97 -12.30
N ASN A 43 12.73 1.44 -13.45
CA ASN A 43 11.33 1.17 -13.72
C ASN A 43 10.97 -0.19 -13.14
N ILE A 44 9.82 -0.29 -12.48
CA ILE A 44 9.27 -1.55 -12.02
C ILE A 44 7.77 -1.59 -12.31
N THR A 45 7.32 -2.62 -12.97
CA THR A 45 5.92 -2.77 -13.34
C THR A 45 5.11 -3.45 -12.24
N THR A 46 3.79 -3.24 -12.26
CA THR A 46 2.87 -3.98 -11.39
C THR A 46 2.98 -5.49 -11.59
N ASN A 47 3.21 -5.95 -12.82
CA ASN A 47 3.43 -7.38 -13.09
C ASN A 47 4.67 -7.93 -12.39
N GLU A 48 5.80 -7.22 -12.41
CA GLU A 48 7.03 -7.65 -11.71
C GLU A 48 6.84 -7.72 -10.19
N LEU A 49 6.05 -6.82 -9.63
CA LEU A 49 5.77 -6.78 -8.19
C LEU A 49 4.78 -7.85 -7.75
N PHE A 50 3.70 -8.09 -8.50
CA PHE A 50 2.52 -8.79 -8.01
C PHE A 50 2.21 -10.13 -8.71
N LYS A 51 2.73 -10.37 -9.94
CA LYS A 51 2.42 -11.59 -10.69
C LYS A 51 2.97 -12.83 -9.98
N ASN A 52 2.14 -13.87 -9.87
CA ASN A 52 2.44 -15.13 -9.21
C ASN A 52 2.86 -15.00 -7.74
N LYS A 53 2.41 -13.95 -7.06
CA LYS A 53 2.71 -13.69 -5.64
C LYS A 53 1.43 -13.42 -4.85
N LYS A 54 1.50 -13.75 -3.55
CA LYS A 54 0.55 -13.34 -2.52
C LYS A 54 1.11 -12.09 -1.84
N ILE A 55 0.39 -10.99 -1.88
CA ILE A 55 0.88 -9.67 -1.44
C ILE A 55 -0.10 -9.05 -0.46
N VAL A 56 0.43 -8.46 0.60
CA VAL A 56 -0.27 -7.44 1.37
C VAL A 56 0.24 -6.08 0.90
N LEU A 57 -0.67 -5.25 0.41
CA LEU A 57 -0.43 -3.85 0.08
C LEU A 57 -1.23 -2.98 1.04
N PHE A 58 -0.59 -2.07 1.74
CA PHE A 58 -1.30 -0.99 2.43
C PHE A 58 -0.91 0.37 1.87
N SER A 59 -1.88 1.26 1.81
CA SER A 59 -1.70 2.60 1.26
C SER A 59 -2.24 3.65 2.21
N LEU A 60 -1.63 4.83 2.17
CA LEU A 60 -1.81 5.87 3.16
C LEU A 60 -1.69 7.27 2.55
N PRO A 61 -2.22 8.31 3.22
CA PRO A 61 -2.24 9.69 2.71
C PRO A 61 -0.87 10.31 2.44
N GLY A 62 0.17 9.90 3.14
CA GLY A 62 1.50 10.45 2.84
C GLY A 62 2.60 10.05 3.79
N ALA A 63 3.82 9.97 3.27
CA ALA A 63 5.04 9.89 4.04
C ALA A 63 5.14 11.11 5.00
N PHE A 64 5.76 10.91 6.17
CA PHE A 64 5.95 11.92 7.21
C PHE A 64 4.67 12.52 7.81
N THR A 65 3.48 11.94 7.53
CA THR A 65 2.25 12.39 8.18
C THR A 65 2.01 11.62 9.49
N PRO A 66 1.28 12.20 10.49
CA PRO A 66 1.25 11.66 11.85
C PRO A 66 0.82 10.20 11.97
N THR A 67 -0.40 9.85 11.59
CA THR A 67 -0.95 8.49 11.71
C THR A 67 -0.18 7.48 10.88
N CYS A 68 0.31 7.89 9.71
CA CYS A 68 1.10 7.03 8.82
C CYS A 68 2.43 6.63 9.46
N SER A 69 3.12 7.60 10.12
CA SER A 69 4.45 7.41 10.72
C SER A 69 4.39 6.80 12.13
N SER A 70 3.34 7.10 12.92
CA SER A 70 3.28 6.64 14.31
C SER A 70 2.55 5.32 14.52
N GLN A 71 1.71 4.89 13.57
CA GLN A 71 0.83 3.74 13.76
C GLN A 71 0.88 2.75 12.59
N GLN A 72 0.51 3.17 11.36
CA GLN A 72 0.27 2.23 10.29
C GLN A 72 1.56 1.57 9.80
N LEU A 73 2.56 2.33 9.36
CA LEU A 73 3.82 1.77 8.87
C LEU A 73 4.57 0.96 9.94
N PRO A 74 4.77 1.46 11.17
CA PRO A 74 5.40 0.68 12.23
C PRO A 74 4.64 -0.60 12.60
N GLY A 75 3.31 -0.56 12.58
CA GLY A 75 2.48 -1.74 12.84
C GLY A 75 2.75 -2.89 11.85
N TYR A 76 2.81 -2.57 10.56
CA TYR A 76 3.14 -3.56 9.53
C TYR A 76 4.59 -4.04 9.60
N GLU A 77 5.54 -3.16 9.93
CA GLU A 77 6.96 -3.54 10.12
C GLU A 77 7.15 -4.50 11.28
N ILE A 78 6.55 -4.21 12.44
CA ILE A 78 6.64 -5.06 13.65
C ILE A 78 6.07 -6.45 13.40
N LYS A 79 4.95 -6.55 12.68
CA LYS A 79 4.27 -7.82 12.42
C LYS A 79 4.64 -8.46 11.06
N TYR A 80 5.68 -7.96 10.41
CA TYR A 80 6.10 -8.44 9.11
C TYR A 80 6.35 -9.96 9.07
N GLU A 81 7.07 -10.51 10.05
CA GLU A 81 7.38 -11.95 10.10
C GLU A 81 6.12 -12.81 10.29
N GLU A 82 5.10 -12.27 10.95
CA GLU A 82 3.82 -12.95 11.08
C GLU A 82 3.05 -12.94 9.76
N LEU A 83 3.04 -11.80 9.05
CA LEU A 83 2.46 -11.69 7.71
C LEU A 83 3.13 -12.61 6.71
N LYS A 84 4.46 -12.75 6.77
CA LYS A 84 5.26 -13.60 5.86
C LYS A 84 4.91 -15.08 5.94
N LYS A 85 4.19 -15.53 6.95
CA LYS A 85 3.65 -16.90 7.02
C LYS A 85 2.52 -17.12 6.00
N TYR A 86 1.91 -16.05 5.49
CA TYR A 86 0.74 -16.08 4.62
C TYR A 86 0.97 -15.45 3.25
N VAL A 87 1.95 -14.54 3.13
CA VAL A 87 2.20 -13.77 1.92
C VAL A 87 3.69 -13.74 1.55
N ASP A 88 3.94 -13.51 0.28
CA ASP A 88 5.29 -13.44 -0.27
C ASP A 88 5.95 -12.09 -0.03
N GLU A 89 5.14 -11.00 0.09
CA GLU A 89 5.69 -9.67 0.30
C GLU A 89 4.67 -8.70 0.91
N VAL A 90 5.18 -7.66 1.57
CA VAL A 90 4.39 -6.57 2.15
C VAL A 90 4.89 -5.24 1.61
N TYR A 91 3.99 -4.49 0.97
CA TYR A 91 4.30 -3.18 0.38
C TYR A 91 3.52 -2.05 1.05
N CYS A 92 4.21 -0.93 1.25
CA CYS A 92 3.60 0.36 1.61
C CYS A 92 3.60 1.27 0.39
N LEU A 93 2.43 1.74 -0.04
CA LEU A 93 2.25 2.63 -1.17
C LEU A 93 1.79 4.01 -0.71
N SER A 94 2.33 5.04 -1.32
CA SER A 94 1.87 6.41 -1.13
C SER A 94 2.01 7.23 -2.41
N VAL A 95 1.16 8.26 -2.56
CA VAL A 95 1.29 9.27 -3.63
C VAL A 95 2.40 10.25 -3.23
N ASN A 96 3.61 9.70 -3.15
CA ASN A 96 4.88 10.38 -2.95
C ASN A 96 5.88 9.78 -3.94
N ASP A 97 6.89 10.53 -4.31
CA ASP A 97 7.97 10.04 -5.17
C ASP A 97 8.94 9.10 -4.43
N ALA A 98 9.84 8.48 -5.17
CA ALA A 98 10.78 7.51 -4.63
C ALA A 98 11.78 8.11 -3.64
N PHE A 99 12.20 9.37 -3.81
CA PHE A 99 13.09 10.04 -2.85
C PHE A 99 12.43 10.21 -1.50
N VAL A 100 11.21 10.70 -1.48
CA VAL A 100 10.43 10.90 -0.26
C VAL A 100 10.16 9.57 0.44
N MET A 101 9.75 8.53 -0.31
CA MET A 101 9.50 7.20 0.25
C MET A 101 10.76 6.59 0.85
N ASN A 102 11.89 6.64 0.15
CA ASN A 102 13.16 6.13 0.64
C ASN A 102 13.66 6.89 1.89
N ALA A 103 13.54 8.22 1.90
CA ALA A 103 13.91 9.04 3.04
C ALA A 103 13.06 8.74 4.28
N TRP A 104 11.73 8.61 4.09
CA TRP A 104 10.80 8.29 5.16
C TRP A 104 11.05 6.91 5.76
N PHE A 105 11.30 5.90 4.93
CA PHE A 105 11.62 4.55 5.39
C PHE A 105 12.92 4.51 6.20
N ARG A 106 13.95 5.25 5.79
CA ARG A 106 15.18 5.40 6.59
C ARG A 106 14.92 6.08 7.93
N ASP A 107 14.19 7.20 7.92
CA ASP A 107 13.83 7.94 9.14
C ASP A 107 13.07 7.07 10.15
N GLN A 108 12.16 6.24 9.66
CA GLN A 108 11.37 5.32 10.48
C GLN A 108 12.10 3.99 10.80
N ASN A 109 13.34 3.81 10.35
CA ASN A 109 14.10 2.54 10.49
C ASN A 109 13.35 1.31 9.96
N ILE A 110 12.62 1.46 8.86
CA ILE A 110 11.90 0.37 8.19
C ILE A 110 12.87 -0.43 7.33
N SER A 111 12.93 -1.73 7.53
CA SER A 111 13.88 -2.60 6.85
C SER A 111 13.25 -3.80 6.12
N LYS A 112 12.03 -4.17 6.49
CA LYS A 112 11.33 -5.37 6.00
C LYS A 112 10.23 -5.04 5.01
N VAL A 113 9.30 -4.16 5.40
CA VAL A 113 8.28 -3.61 4.50
C VAL A 113 8.96 -2.85 3.37
N LYS A 114 8.44 -2.98 2.14
CA LYS A 114 9.02 -2.33 0.97
C LYS A 114 8.19 -1.13 0.52
N PRO A 115 8.85 0.01 0.19
CA PRO A 115 8.15 1.19 -0.29
C PRO A 115 7.77 1.06 -1.77
N ILE A 116 6.60 1.62 -2.12
CA ILE A 116 6.21 1.91 -3.50
C ILE A 116 5.84 3.39 -3.57
N GLY A 117 6.61 4.16 -4.34
CA GLY A 117 6.30 5.55 -4.65
C GLY A 117 5.37 5.62 -5.88
N ASP A 118 4.12 6.03 -5.67
CA ASP A 118 3.14 6.28 -6.74
C ASP A 118 3.02 7.80 -6.96
N GLY A 119 4.15 8.46 -7.26
CA GLY A 119 4.24 9.92 -7.33
C GLY A 119 3.25 10.57 -8.31
N GLU A 120 2.90 9.89 -9.39
CA GLU A 120 1.89 10.35 -10.35
C GLU A 120 0.45 9.98 -9.94
N GLY A 121 0.27 9.15 -8.92
CA GLY A 121 -1.03 8.69 -8.44
C GLY A 121 -1.77 7.74 -9.39
N LEU A 122 -1.08 7.16 -10.37
CA LEU A 122 -1.72 6.36 -11.41
C LEU A 122 -2.27 5.04 -10.86
N PHE A 123 -1.49 4.35 -10.03
CA PHE A 123 -1.96 3.13 -9.36
C PHE A 123 -3.10 3.43 -8.40
N THR A 124 -2.92 4.45 -7.57
CA THR A 124 -3.93 4.90 -6.60
C THR A 124 -5.24 5.29 -7.30
N LYS A 125 -5.17 5.98 -8.43
CA LYS A 125 -6.33 6.32 -9.26
C LYS A 125 -7.02 5.08 -9.81
N GLY A 126 -6.25 4.17 -10.39
CA GLY A 126 -6.78 2.90 -10.93
C GLY A 126 -7.43 2.01 -9.88
N MET A 127 -6.95 2.05 -8.65
CA MET A 127 -7.58 1.39 -7.49
C MET A 127 -8.84 2.11 -6.99
N GLY A 128 -9.19 3.27 -7.55
CA GLY A 128 -10.31 4.09 -7.09
C GLY A 128 -10.09 4.75 -5.72
N MET A 129 -8.82 4.90 -5.32
CA MET A 129 -8.43 5.39 -3.99
C MET A 129 -7.79 6.78 -4.00
N LEU A 130 -7.70 7.44 -5.16
CA LEU A 130 -7.15 8.78 -5.26
C LEU A 130 -8.17 9.81 -4.77
N VAL A 131 -7.73 10.65 -3.82
CA VAL A 131 -8.54 11.70 -3.21
C VAL A 131 -7.77 13.00 -3.13
N ASN A 132 -8.50 14.12 -3.14
CA ASN A 132 -7.91 15.44 -2.88
C ASN A 132 -7.96 15.77 -1.38
N LYS A 133 -6.88 16.31 -0.85
CA LYS A 133 -6.74 16.72 0.57
C LYS A 133 -6.45 18.23 0.70
N PRO A 134 -7.43 19.10 0.33
CA PRO A 134 -7.19 20.55 0.24
C PRO A 134 -6.97 21.21 1.60
N LYS A 135 -7.65 20.78 2.67
CA LYS A 135 -7.53 21.41 3.99
C LYS A 135 -6.13 21.26 4.61
N GLN A 136 -5.45 20.15 4.30
CA GLN A 136 -4.06 19.93 4.73
C GLN A 136 -3.04 20.48 3.73
N GLY A 137 -3.46 21.00 2.59
CA GLY A 137 -2.57 21.41 1.53
C GLY A 137 -1.81 20.27 0.86
N PHE A 138 -2.29 19.03 1.00
CA PHE A 138 -1.57 17.84 0.49
C PHE A 138 -1.75 17.64 -1.01
N GLY A 139 -2.80 18.20 -1.60
CA GLY A 139 -3.19 17.90 -2.98
C GLY A 139 -3.72 16.47 -3.12
N MET A 140 -3.42 15.83 -4.25
CA MET A 140 -3.86 14.47 -4.54
C MET A 140 -3.09 13.44 -3.74
N ARG A 141 -3.80 12.57 -3.01
CA ARG A 141 -3.24 11.55 -2.12
C ARG A 141 -4.02 10.24 -2.21
N SER A 142 -3.44 9.17 -1.67
CA SER A 142 -4.17 7.93 -1.48
C SER A 142 -5.13 8.03 -0.31
N TRP A 143 -6.34 7.52 -0.49
CA TRP A 143 -7.17 7.13 0.65
C TRP A 143 -6.47 6.01 1.43
N ARG A 144 -6.72 5.92 2.74
CA ARG A 144 -6.12 4.90 3.59
C ARG A 144 -6.84 3.57 3.42
N TYR A 145 -6.11 2.53 3.04
CA TYR A 145 -6.63 1.17 2.91
C TYR A 145 -5.51 0.13 3.05
N SER A 146 -5.90 -1.13 3.23
CA SER A 146 -5.04 -2.29 3.02
C SER A 146 -5.73 -3.30 2.11
N ALA A 147 -4.96 -4.05 1.35
CA ALA A 147 -5.46 -5.02 0.39
C ALA A 147 -4.65 -6.32 0.42
N TYR A 148 -5.34 -7.45 0.32
CA TYR A 148 -4.73 -8.73 -0.01
C TYR A 148 -4.89 -8.99 -1.51
N ILE A 149 -3.78 -9.22 -2.15
CA ILE A 149 -3.67 -9.36 -3.61
C ILE A 149 -2.96 -10.69 -3.89
N GLU A 150 -3.54 -11.50 -4.77
CA GLU A 150 -2.93 -12.75 -5.22
C GLU A 150 -2.88 -12.77 -6.75
N ASN A 151 -1.69 -12.93 -7.30
CA ASN A 151 -1.46 -12.98 -8.74
C ASN A 151 -2.18 -11.85 -9.50
N CYS A 152 -1.92 -10.60 -9.11
CA CYS A 152 -2.54 -9.38 -9.66
C CYS A 152 -4.05 -9.24 -9.44
N LYS A 153 -4.69 -10.11 -8.68
CA LYS A 153 -6.13 -10.04 -8.36
C LYS A 153 -6.32 -9.57 -6.92
N VAL A 154 -7.13 -8.57 -6.73
CA VAL A 154 -7.52 -8.08 -5.41
C VAL A 154 -8.57 -9.01 -4.82
N LEU A 155 -8.23 -9.74 -3.77
CA LEU A 155 -9.13 -10.67 -3.10
C LEU A 155 -9.86 -10.03 -1.91
N LYS A 156 -9.24 -9.04 -1.26
CA LYS A 156 -9.82 -8.30 -0.15
C LYS A 156 -9.28 -6.88 -0.08
N ILE A 157 -10.15 -5.93 0.24
CA ILE A 157 -9.78 -4.55 0.59
C ILE A 157 -10.44 -4.19 1.92
N PHE A 158 -9.65 -3.59 2.80
CA PHE A 158 -10.09 -2.90 3.99
C PHE A 158 -9.82 -1.40 3.80
N SER A 159 -10.82 -0.65 3.40
CA SER A 159 -10.75 0.78 3.18
C SER A 159 -11.41 1.52 4.33
N GLU A 160 -10.71 2.51 4.90
CA GLU A 160 -11.32 3.33 5.95
C GLU A 160 -12.59 4.01 5.43
N GLU A 161 -13.55 4.22 6.34
CA GLU A 161 -14.83 4.82 6.01
C GLU A 161 -14.72 6.32 5.70
N GLY A 162 -15.73 6.86 5.01
CA GLY A 162 -15.86 8.29 4.77
C GLY A 162 -14.94 8.85 3.70
N LYS A 163 -14.53 8.05 2.70
CA LYS A 163 -13.71 8.53 1.59
C LYS A 163 -14.33 9.76 0.93
N ASN A 164 -13.54 10.85 0.87
CA ASN A 164 -13.99 12.14 0.33
C ASN A 164 -12.82 12.96 -0.24
N ASN A 165 -13.14 14.02 -0.99
CA ASN A 165 -12.21 14.95 -1.61
C ASN A 165 -12.16 16.32 -0.90
N GLU A 166 -12.65 16.41 0.33
CA GLU A 166 -12.83 17.66 1.05
C GLU A 166 -12.00 17.72 2.34
N SER A 167 -11.25 16.66 2.64
CA SER A 167 -10.49 16.51 3.89
C SER A 167 -11.38 16.60 5.15
N ASN A 168 -12.58 16.08 5.09
CA ASN A 168 -13.52 16.07 6.23
C ASN A 168 -13.37 14.81 7.11
N ASP A 169 -12.43 13.94 6.78
CA ASP A 169 -12.10 12.75 7.54
C ASP A 169 -11.22 13.07 8.74
N LYS A 170 -11.27 12.20 9.75
CA LYS A 170 -10.46 12.29 10.97
C LYS A 170 -9.14 11.51 10.89
N ASP A 171 -8.72 11.11 9.70
CA ASP A 171 -7.50 10.31 9.47
C ASP A 171 -7.42 9.05 10.37
N HIS A 172 -8.52 8.34 10.46
CA HIS A 172 -8.61 7.14 11.28
C HIS A 172 -7.81 5.96 10.71
N LEU A 173 -7.26 5.15 11.62
CA LEU A 173 -6.75 3.81 11.36
C LEU A 173 -7.58 2.83 12.20
N LYS A 174 -8.60 2.23 11.60
CA LYS A 174 -9.55 1.32 12.28
C LYS A 174 -9.60 -0.07 11.68
N ILE A 175 -9.67 -0.16 10.34
CA ILE A 175 -9.87 -1.42 9.64
C ILE A 175 -8.76 -1.74 8.64
N SER A 176 -7.92 -0.78 8.29
CA SER A 176 -6.77 -0.98 7.41
C SER A 176 -5.46 -1.24 8.15
N ASP A 177 -5.54 -1.48 9.45
CA ASP A 177 -4.43 -1.85 10.32
C ASP A 177 -3.95 -3.29 10.06
N VAL A 178 -2.78 -3.60 10.58
CA VAL A 178 -2.15 -4.91 10.37
C VAL A 178 -2.89 -6.06 11.06
N ASP A 179 -3.55 -5.80 12.21
CA ASP A 179 -4.26 -6.85 12.94
C ASP A 179 -5.51 -7.31 12.20
N THR A 180 -6.25 -6.38 11.62
CA THR A 180 -7.39 -6.67 10.76
C THR A 180 -6.96 -7.53 9.56
N MET A 181 -5.85 -7.18 8.92
CA MET A 181 -5.30 -7.95 7.79
C MET A 181 -4.85 -9.35 8.23
N LEU A 182 -4.12 -9.47 9.34
CA LEU A 182 -3.67 -10.76 9.88
C LEU A 182 -4.84 -11.67 10.24
N ASN A 183 -5.87 -11.14 10.89
CA ASN A 183 -7.07 -11.90 11.20
C ASN A 183 -7.76 -12.43 9.95
N TYR A 184 -7.85 -11.61 8.91
CA TYR A 184 -8.39 -12.06 7.61
C TYR A 184 -7.54 -13.19 7.02
N LEU A 185 -6.22 -13.05 6.97
CA LEU A 185 -5.33 -14.05 6.41
C LEU A 185 -5.40 -15.37 7.19
N LYS A 186 -5.37 -15.33 8.52
CA LYS A 186 -5.52 -16.53 9.37
C LYS A 186 -6.81 -17.30 9.11
N ASN A 187 -7.90 -16.59 8.90
CA ASN A 187 -9.22 -17.20 8.71
C ASN A 187 -9.49 -17.66 7.26
N ASN A 188 -8.68 -17.25 6.28
CA ASN A 188 -8.88 -17.54 4.87
C ASN A 188 -7.67 -18.24 4.20
N SER A 189 -6.62 -18.55 4.95
CA SER A 189 -5.50 -19.37 4.47
C SER A 189 -5.88 -20.85 4.57
N ILE A 190 -6.06 -21.50 3.44
CA ILE A 190 -6.21 -22.95 3.30
C ILE A 190 -4.87 -23.53 2.89
#